data_563638a9a50c7ab8721f83e31414709f
#
_entry.id   563638a9a50c7ab8721f83e31414709f
#
_cell.length_a   1.000
_cell.length_b   1.000
_cell.length_c   1.000
_cell.angle_alpha   90.00
_cell.angle_beta   90.00
_cell.angle_gamma   90.00
#
_symmetry.space_group_name_H-M   'P 1'
#
loop_
_entity.id
_entity.type
_entity.pdbx_description
1 polymer ?
#
loop_
_entity_poly.entity_id
_entity_poly.type
_entity_poly.pdbx_seq_one_letter_code
_entity_poly.pdbx_strand_id
1 'polypeptide(L)'
;MRKIGLLFGMEQSFPPALVEEINARHAGVAAEFVKIGAVTLESLFEYDVILDRISQDVPYYRAMLKLAALNGVRVVNNPFWWSADDKFFNYALADKVGIPVPRTALIPSKNHPPDTTAESFRNLLYPLNWQEIFDHVGFPAYLKPFDGGGWKHVYKVESIDEFFTAYSETQDIVMTLQEGIEFTEYYRCYCIGKKYVRIMPYEPRNPHHLRYQAGFAPTPEMLTRLEEYCIRICTMLGYEFNTIEFAVRDGIPYAIDYMNPAPDAERTSVQEDNFQWVLKTTADYLIELAQQGRKVPSEYAWSSFVK
;
A
#
# COMPACT_ATOMS: atom_id res chain seq x y z
N MET A 1 23.21 -20.07 -10.83
CA MET A 1 23.03 -18.62 -10.77
C MET A 1 21.66 -18.39 -10.16
N ARG A 2 21.55 -17.48 -9.18
CA ARG A 2 20.27 -17.13 -8.56
C ARG A 2 19.40 -16.34 -9.53
N LYS A 3 18.06 -16.52 -9.47
CA LYS A 3 17.14 -15.87 -10.39
C LYS A 3 16.15 -14.95 -9.66
N ILE A 4 15.96 -13.74 -10.20
CA ILE A 4 14.98 -12.77 -9.77
C ILE A 4 13.94 -12.59 -10.88
N GLY A 5 12.67 -12.83 -10.58
CA GLY A 5 11.56 -12.63 -11.50
C GLY A 5 10.85 -11.30 -11.24
N LEU A 6 10.53 -10.56 -12.29
CA LEU A 6 9.66 -9.39 -12.22
C LEU A 6 8.31 -9.74 -12.82
N LEU A 7 7.27 -9.70 -12.00
CA LEU A 7 5.87 -9.90 -12.39
C LEU A 7 5.15 -8.54 -12.34
N PHE A 8 4.79 -8.00 -13.50
CA PHE A 8 4.27 -6.63 -13.61
C PHE A 8 3.20 -6.52 -14.70
N GLY A 9 2.48 -5.41 -14.69
CA GLY A 9 1.37 -5.13 -15.61
C GLY A 9 1.70 -4.04 -16.63
N MET A 10 1.04 -2.89 -16.52
CA MET A 10 1.11 -1.81 -17.50
C MET A 10 2.31 -0.87 -17.35
N GLU A 11 3.16 -1.07 -16.37
CA GLU A 11 4.35 -0.24 -16.14
C GLU A 11 5.33 -0.35 -17.30
N GLN A 12 5.94 0.76 -17.71
CA GLN A 12 6.76 0.81 -18.92
C GLN A 12 8.23 1.14 -18.65
N SER A 13 8.54 1.86 -17.57
CA SER A 13 9.91 2.32 -17.31
C SER A 13 10.60 1.58 -16.17
N PHE A 14 9.92 1.38 -15.04
CA PHE A 14 10.55 0.82 -13.84
C PHE A 14 10.94 -0.65 -13.98
N PRO A 15 10.05 -1.59 -14.39
CA PRO A 15 10.43 -3.00 -14.47
C PRO A 15 11.53 -3.29 -15.48
N PRO A 16 11.53 -2.72 -16.72
CA PRO A 16 12.64 -2.91 -17.66
C PRO A 16 13.97 -2.37 -17.11
N ALA A 17 13.97 -1.15 -16.58
CA ALA A 17 15.18 -0.56 -16.01
C ALA A 17 15.72 -1.38 -14.81
N LEU A 18 14.83 -1.97 -14.01
CA LEU A 18 15.24 -2.79 -12.87
C LEU A 18 15.91 -4.10 -13.31
N VAL A 19 15.42 -4.74 -14.37
CA VAL A 19 16.09 -5.92 -14.96
C VAL A 19 17.48 -5.55 -15.46
N GLU A 20 17.60 -4.45 -16.20
CA GLU A 20 18.89 -3.96 -16.70
C GLU A 20 19.86 -3.63 -15.57
N GLU A 21 19.41 -2.90 -14.57
CA GLU A 21 20.21 -2.49 -13.40
C GLU A 21 20.73 -3.70 -12.61
N ILE A 22 19.88 -4.70 -12.32
CA ILE A 22 20.29 -5.91 -11.60
C ILE A 22 21.33 -6.70 -12.43
N ASN A 23 21.08 -6.89 -13.72
CA ASN A 23 21.98 -7.67 -14.58
C ASN A 23 23.32 -6.97 -14.81
N ALA A 24 23.34 -5.63 -14.91
CA ALA A 24 24.56 -4.84 -15.07
C ALA A 24 25.49 -4.89 -13.84
N ARG A 25 24.99 -5.24 -12.65
CA ARG A 25 25.81 -5.34 -11.42
C ARG A 25 26.66 -6.59 -11.35
N HIS A 26 26.40 -7.60 -12.17
CA HIS A 26 27.15 -8.87 -12.20
C HIS A 26 27.32 -9.54 -10.81
N ALA A 27 26.30 -9.43 -9.96
CA ALA A 27 26.34 -9.87 -8.54
C ALA A 27 26.07 -11.37 -8.35
N GLY A 28 26.21 -12.20 -9.39
CA GLY A 28 25.92 -13.64 -9.34
C GLY A 28 24.42 -13.98 -9.40
N VAL A 29 23.58 -12.99 -9.69
CA VAL A 29 22.13 -13.09 -9.90
C VAL A 29 21.77 -12.66 -11.30
N ALA A 30 20.66 -13.23 -11.84
CA ALA A 30 20.07 -12.78 -13.09
C ALA A 30 18.62 -12.37 -12.86
N ALA A 31 18.21 -11.25 -13.43
CA ALA A 31 16.83 -10.79 -13.42
C ALA A 31 16.19 -10.96 -14.78
N GLU A 32 14.92 -11.35 -14.80
CA GLU A 32 14.12 -11.51 -16.02
C GLU A 32 12.63 -11.26 -15.74
N PHE A 33 11.85 -11.08 -16.81
CA PHE A 33 10.40 -10.99 -16.68
C PHE A 33 9.79 -12.37 -16.46
N VAL A 34 8.92 -12.50 -15.46
CA VAL A 34 8.18 -13.73 -15.19
C VAL A 34 7.26 -14.04 -16.38
N LYS A 35 7.39 -15.24 -16.93
CA LYS A 35 6.46 -15.82 -17.90
C LYS A 35 5.83 -17.04 -17.27
N ILE A 36 4.50 -17.09 -17.24
CA ILE A 36 3.77 -18.15 -16.57
C ILE A 36 2.59 -18.61 -17.44
N GLY A 37 2.45 -19.93 -17.56
CA GLY A 37 1.32 -20.59 -18.21
C GLY A 37 0.38 -21.21 -17.18
N ALA A 38 -0.15 -22.40 -17.48
CA ALA A 38 -0.96 -23.16 -16.53
C ALA A 38 -0.13 -23.56 -15.30
N VAL A 39 -0.75 -23.50 -14.13
CA VAL A 39 -0.14 -23.86 -12.83
C VAL A 39 -0.90 -25.03 -12.23
N THR A 40 -0.18 -26.07 -11.81
CA THR A 40 -0.67 -27.23 -11.04
C THR A 40 -0.08 -27.21 -9.64
N LEU A 41 -0.57 -28.10 -8.77
CA LEU A 41 -0.02 -28.21 -7.39
C LEU A 41 1.44 -28.66 -7.37
N GLU A 42 1.90 -29.34 -8.43
CA GLU A 42 3.26 -29.82 -8.60
C GLU A 42 4.17 -28.81 -9.33
N SER A 43 3.63 -27.66 -9.71
CA SER A 43 4.42 -26.63 -10.43
C SER A 43 5.59 -26.16 -9.56
N LEU A 44 6.78 -26.16 -10.15
CA LEU A 44 8.00 -25.63 -9.56
C LEU A 44 8.34 -24.28 -10.20
N PHE A 45 8.88 -23.38 -9.39
CA PHE A 45 9.29 -22.05 -9.83
C PHE A 45 10.81 -21.94 -9.81
N GLU A 46 11.38 -21.42 -10.88
CA GLU A 46 12.84 -21.30 -11.03
C GLU A 46 13.44 -20.11 -10.27
N TYR A 47 12.60 -19.19 -9.78
CA TYR A 47 13.02 -17.96 -9.13
C TYR A 47 13.38 -18.18 -7.66
N ASP A 48 14.40 -17.46 -7.19
CA ASP A 48 14.70 -17.32 -5.74
C ASP A 48 13.87 -16.19 -5.14
N VAL A 49 13.64 -15.12 -5.94
CA VAL A 49 12.84 -13.95 -5.57
C VAL A 49 11.90 -13.60 -6.71
N ILE A 50 10.68 -13.20 -6.40
CA ILE A 50 9.75 -12.56 -7.36
C ILE A 50 9.32 -11.20 -6.77
N LEU A 51 9.55 -10.12 -7.54
CA LEU A 51 8.92 -8.83 -7.27
C LEU A 51 7.55 -8.81 -7.95
N ASP A 52 6.51 -8.70 -7.12
CA ASP A 52 5.12 -8.62 -7.58
C ASP A 52 4.67 -7.17 -7.68
N ARG A 53 4.14 -6.81 -8.85
CA ARG A 53 3.64 -5.46 -9.13
C ARG A 53 2.29 -5.48 -9.84
N ILE A 54 1.54 -6.61 -9.79
CA ILE A 54 0.29 -6.74 -10.54
C ILE A 54 -0.75 -7.65 -9.87
N SER A 55 -0.37 -8.47 -8.90
CA SER A 55 -1.32 -9.45 -8.36
C SER A 55 -2.48 -8.84 -7.59
N GLN A 56 -2.39 -7.56 -7.20
CA GLN A 56 -3.52 -6.80 -6.65
C GLN A 56 -4.69 -6.69 -7.66
N ASP A 57 -4.38 -6.66 -8.95
CA ASP A 57 -5.37 -6.52 -10.02
C ASP A 57 -5.73 -7.85 -10.68
N VAL A 58 -4.86 -8.88 -10.55
CA VAL A 58 -5.00 -10.17 -11.24
C VAL A 58 -4.96 -11.34 -10.26
N PRO A 59 -6.11 -11.82 -9.77
CA PRO A 59 -6.20 -12.90 -8.78
C PRO A 59 -5.46 -14.19 -9.16
N TYR A 60 -5.38 -14.51 -10.45
CA TYR A 60 -4.61 -15.65 -10.94
C TYR A 60 -3.14 -15.59 -10.51
N TYR A 61 -2.51 -14.43 -10.70
CA TYR A 61 -1.10 -14.24 -10.29
C TYR A 61 -0.94 -14.34 -8.78
N ARG A 62 -1.89 -13.80 -8.02
CA ARG A 62 -1.87 -13.90 -6.57
C ARG A 62 -1.96 -15.34 -6.07
N ALA A 63 -2.81 -16.16 -6.67
CA ALA A 63 -2.91 -17.58 -6.34
C ALA A 63 -1.60 -18.32 -6.66
N MET A 64 -1.01 -18.06 -7.82
CA MET A 64 0.28 -18.60 -8.23
C MET A 64 1.40 -18.17 -7.28
N LEU A 65 1.47 -16.90 -6.89
CA LEU A 65 2.48 -16.38 -5.98
C LEU A 65 2.40 -17.00 -4.58
N LYS A 66 1.19 -17.34 -4.11
CA LYS A 66 1.02 -18.09 -2.84
C LYS A 66 1.63 -19.49 -2.93
N LEU A 67 1.45 -20.19 -4.06
CA LEU A 67 2.12 -21.46 -4.28
C LEU A 67 3.63 -21.32 -4.39
N ALA A 68 4.11 -20.29 -5.10
CA ALA A 68 5.53 -19.99 -5.19
C ALA A 68 6.15 -19.72 -3.80
N ALA A 69 5.48 -18.92 -2.97
CA ALA A 69 5.91 -18.64 -1.61
C ALA A 69 5.91 -19.90 -0.71
N LEU A 70 4.91 -20.77 -0.86
CA LEU A 70 4.88 -22.07 -0.17
C LEU A 70 6.10 -22.96 -0.55
N ASN A 71 6.55 -22.86 -1.80
CA ASN A 71 7.76 -23.54 -2.30
C ASN A 71 9.06 -22.78 -1.96
N GLY A 72 8.99 -21.76 -1.10
CA GLY A 72 10.14 -21.03 -0.58
C GLY A 72 10.64 -19.88 -1.44
N VAL A 73 9.98 -19.54 -2.57
CA VAL A 73 10.30 -18.33 -3.34
C VAL A 73 10.00 -17.09 -2.50
N ARG A 74 10.94 -16.17 -2.40
CA ARG A 74 10.74 -14.89 -1.72
C ARG A 74 9.87 -13.99 -2.61
N VAL A 75 8.64 -13.77 -2.23
CA VAL A 75 7.72 -12.88 -2.96
C VAL A 75 7.65 -11.52 -2.26
N VAL A 76 7.99 -10.47 -2.97
CA VAL A 76 7.93 -9.07 -2.52
C VAL A 76 6.77 -8.35 -3.23
N ASN A 77 5.72 -7.94 -2.58
CA ASN A 77 5.38 -8.15 -1.16
C ASN A 77 4.79 -9.55 -0.93
N ASN A 78 4.78 -9.99 0.33
CA ASN A 78 4.25 -11.31 0.69
C ASN A 78 2.77 -11.45 0.28
N PRO A 79 2.41 -12.43 -0.57
CA PRO A 79 1.06 -12.54 -1.14
C PRO A 79 -0.02 -12.94 -0.13
N PHE A 80 0.34 -13.38 1.06
CA PHE A 80 -0.60 -13.75 2.13
C PHE A 80 -1.10 -12.53 2.92
N TRP A 81 -0.39 -11.40 2.88
CA TRP A 81 -0.73 -10.19 3.62
C TRP A 81 -1.99 -9.49 3.11
N TRP A 82 -2.39 -9.71 1.87
CA TRP A 82 -3.57 -9.13 1.24
C TRP A 82 -4.87 -9.37 2.00
N SER A 83 -4.97 -10.46 2.78
CA SER A 83 -6.16 -10.78 3.56
C SER A 83 -6.25 -10.03 4.89
N ALA A 84 -5.17 -9.36 5.31
CA ALA A 84 -5.10 -8.58 6.53
C ALA A 84 -4.96 -7.07 6.29
N ASP A 85 -5.05 -6.62 5.06
CA ASP A 85 -4.60 -5.31 4.57
C ASP A 85 -5.78 -4.43 4.16
N ASP A 86 -6.87 -4.49 4.93
CA ASP A 86 -7.91 -3.48 4.83
C ASP A 86 -7.50 -2.17 5.51
N LYS A 87 -7.94 -1.07 4.94
CA LYS A 87 -7.59 0.27 5.41
C LYS A 87 -8.06 0.52 6.85
N PHE A 88 -9.23 0.02 7.22
CA PHE A 88 -9.78 0.23 8.55
C PHE A 88 -8.97 -0.48 9.63
N PHE A 89 -8.61 -1.74 9.40
CA PHE A 89 -7.71 -2.49 10.29
C PHE A 89 -6.35 -1.79 10.41
N ASN A 90 -5.79 -1.35 9.28
CA ASN A 90 -4.49 -0.68 9.25
C ASN A 90 -4.50 0.63 10.07
N TYR A 91 -5.56 1.45 9.96
CA TYR A 91 -5.71 2.66 10.79
C TYR A 91 -5.83 2.32 12.27
N ALA A 92 -6.67 1.35 12.61
CA ALA A 92 -6.82 0.91 14.00
C ALA A 92 -5.51 0.39 14.60
N LEU A 93 -4.73 -0.35 13.82
CA LEU A 93 -3.42 -0.86 14.24
C LEU A 93 -2.39 0.28 14.40
N ALA A 94 -2.32 1.21 13.45
CA ALA A 94 -1.40 2.35 13.52
C ALA A 94 -1.71 3.23 14.74
N ASP A 95 -2.98 3.56 14.99
CA ASP A 95 -3.41 4.30 16.16
C ASP A 95 -3.00 3.59 17.46
N LYS A 96 -3.26 2.28 17.54
CA LYS A 96 -2.93 1.48 18.72
C LYS A 96 -1.45 1.43 19.06
N VAL A 97 -0.58 1.61 18.09
CA VAL A 97 0.88 1.67 18.29
C VAL A 97 1.42 3.11 18.33
N GLY A 98 0.54 4.11 18.40
CA GLY A 98 0.89 5.52 18.58
C GLY A 98 1.38 6.23 17.33
N ILE A 99 1.01 5.76 16.15
CA ILE A 99 1.21 6.49 14.89
C ILE A 99 -0.07 7.28 14.61
N PRO A 100 -0.01 8.63 14.50
CA PRO A 100 -1.19 9.43 14.26
C PRO A 100 -1.88 9.05 12.94
N VAL A 101 -3.20 8.87 13.01
CA VAL A 101 -4.07 8.62 11.86
C VAL A 101 -5.29 9.54 11.94
N PRO A 102 -5.93 9.88 10.83
CA PRO A 102 -7.18 10.62 10.86
C PRO A 102 -8.29 9.80 11.54
N ARG A 103 -9.22 10.46 12.22
CA ARG A 103 -10.41 9.79 12.77
C ARG A 103 -11.17 9.10 11.63
N THR A 104 -11.49 7.84 11.82
CA THR A 104 -12.04 6.99 10.75
C THR A 104 -13.17 6.12 11.30
N ALA A 105 -14.27 6.05 10.58
CA ALA A 105 -15.38 5.15 10.84
C ALA A 105 -15.57 4.16 9.69
N LEU A 106 -15.89 2.89 10.00
CA LEU A 106 -16.26 1.89 9.01
C LEU A 106 -17.75 2.02 8.70
N ILE A 107 -18.09 2.10 7.42
CA ILE A 107 -19.46 2.30 6.93
C ILE A 107 -19.88 1.05 6.15
N PRO A 108 -20.96 0.37 6.52
CA PRO A 108 -21.45 -0.78 5.79
C PRO A 108 -21.86 -0.39 4.37
N SER A 109 -21.91 -1.36 3.46
CA SER A 109 -22.43 -1.14 2.13
C SER A 109 -23.88 -0.66 2.17
N LYS A 110 -24.26 0.24 1.25
CA LYS A 110 -25.65 0.72 1.15
C LYS A 110 -26.61 -0.34 0.67
N ASN A 111 -26.21 -1.09 -0.33
CA ASN A 111 -26.97 -2.20 -0.89
C ASN A 111 -26.40 -3.52 -0.39
N HIS A 112 -27.20 -4.57 -0.46
CA HIS A 112 -26.71 -5.91 -0.16
C HIS A 112 -25.71 -6.35 -1.24
N PRO A 113 -24.52 -6.87 -0.84
CA PRO A 113 -23.61 -7.50 -1.79
C PRO A 113 -24.28 -8.65 -2.56
N PRO A 114 -23.78 -8.99 -3.74
CA PRO A 114 -24.28 -10.12 -4.51
C PRO A 114 -24.42 -11.39 -3.65
N ASP A 115 -25.45 -12.18 -3.93
CA ASP A 115 -25.76 -13.44 -3.22
C ASP A 115 -26.06 -13.30 -1.72
N THR A 116 -26.35 -12.07 -1.23
CA THR A 116 -26.78 -11.81 0.14
C THR A 116 -28.20 -11.21 0.19
N THR A 117 -28.84 -11.28 1.35
CA THR A 117 -30.17 -10.74 1.60
C THR A 117 -30.19 -9.97 2.92
N ALA A 118 -31.31 -9.33 3.26
CA ALA A 118 -31.50 -8.69 4.57
C ALA A 118 -31.22 -9.65 5.75
N GLU A 119 -31.44 -10.94 5.55
CA GLU A 119 -31.17 -11.96 6.57
C GLU A 119 -29.67 -12.15 6.84
N SER A 120 -28.80 -11.86 5.87
CA SER A 120 -27.37 -11.90 6.03
C SER A 120 -26.87 -10.78 6.95
N PHE A 121 -27.68 -9.73 7.18
CA PHE A 121 -27.37 -8.56 7.98
C PHE A 121 -28.08 -8.52 9.33
N ARG A 122 -28.55 -9.66 9.85
CA ARG A 122 -29.26 -9.76 11.16
C ARG A 122 -28.52 -9.17 12.34
N ASN A 123 -27.19 -9.12 12.27
CA ASN A 123 -26.33 -8.61 13.32
C ASN A 123 -26.05 -7.12 13.19
N LEU A 124 -26.45 -6.49 12.09
CA LEU A 124 -26.27 -5.06 11.88
C LEU A 124 -27.48 -4.32 12.47
N LEU A 125 -27.19 -3.36 13.38
CA LEU A 125 -28.23 -2.53 13.97
C LEU A 125 -28.67 -1.43 12.99
N TYR A 126 -29.98 -1.34 12.74
CA TYR A 126 -30.58 -0.30 11.93
C TYR A 126 -31.66 0.45 12.72
N PRO A 127 -31.82 1.77 12.49
CA PRO A 127 -30.92 2.62 11.69
C PRO A 127 -29.55 2.78 12.35
N LEU A 128 -28.52 3.02 11.54
CA LEU A 128 -27.19 3.40 12.06
C LEU A 128 -27.29 4.74 12.79
N ASN A 129 -26.50 4.91 13.83
CA ASN A 129 -26.36 6.19 14.52
C ASN A 129 -25.43 7.13 13.72
N TRP A 130 -25.98 7.70 12.64
CA TRP A 130 -25.23 8.58 11.73
C TRP A 130 -24.65 9.81 12.45
N GLN A 131 -25.38 10.36 13.44
CA GLN A 131 -24.91 11.52 14.18
C GLN A 131 -23.61 11.20 14.94
N GLU A 132 -23.53 10.05 15.58
CA GLU A 132 -22.32 9.61 16.29
C GLU A 132 -21.13 9.44 15.34
N ILE A 133 -21.38 8.92 14.14
CA ILE A 133 -20.36 8.77 13.11
C ILE A 133 -19.84 10.14 12.66
N PHE A 134 -20.74 11.08 12.38
CA PHE A 134 -20.37 12.42 11.93
C PHE A 134 -19.71 13.25 13.04
N ASP A 135 -20.16 13.11 14.28
CA ASP A 135 -19.53 13.76 15.43
C ASP A 135 -18.10 13.22 15.67
N HIS A 136 -17.89 11.93 15.44
CA HIS A 136 -16.57 11.30 15.56
C HIS A 136 -15.61 11.75 14.46
N VAL A 137 -16.05 11.73 13.20
CA VAL A 137 -15.17 12.00 12.04
C VAL A 137 -15.04 13.50 11.78
N GLY A 138 -16.16 14.23 11.77
CA GLY A 138 -16.23 15.64 11.37
C GLY A 138 -16.19 15.81 9.84
N PHE A 139 -16.25 17.10 9.42
CA PHE A 139 -16.14 17.52 8.03
C PHE A 139 -15.07 18.63 7.90
N PRO A 140 -14.35 18.76 6.77
CA PRO A 140 -14.46 17.89 5.58
C PRO A 140 -13.97 16.45 5.87
N ALA A 141 -14.52 15.50 5.12
CA ALA A 141 -14.16 14.08 5.23
C ALA A 141 -13.99 13.42 3.85
N TYR A 142 -13.38 12.24 3.84
CA TYR A 142 -13.25 11.41 2.66
C TYR A 142 -14.01 10.10 2.85
N LEU A 143 -15.00 9.88 1.99
CA LEU A 143 -15.68 8.58 1.87
C LEU A 143 -14.89 7.77 0.82
N LYS A 144 -14.32 6.63 1.23
CA LYS A 144 -13.47 5.81 0.37
C LYS A 144 -13.64 4.32 0.68
N PRO A 145 -13.43 3.41 -0.28
CA PRO A 145 -13.48 1.97 -0.03
C PRO A 145 -12.54 1.57 1.13
N PHE A 146 -12.97 0.59 1.93
CA PHE A 146 -12.13 0.07 3.02
C PHE A 146 -10.90 -0.69 2.50
N ASP A 147 -10.94 -1.15 1.25
CA ASP A 147 -9.86 -1.83 0.53
C ASP A 147 -9.58 -1.18 -0.84
N GLY A 148 -8.60 -1.70 -1.57
CA GLY A 148 -8.26 -1.22 -2.92
C GLY A 148 -7.49 0.11 -2.93
N GLY A 149 -7.35 0.70 -4.12
CA GLY A 149 -6.55 1.90 -4.38
C GLY A 149 -6.90 2.58 -5.71
N GLY A 150 -6.00 3.46 -6.17
CA GLY A 150 -6.14 4.11 -7.48
C GLY A 150 -7.23 5.19 -7.55
N TRP A 151 -7.63 5.78 -6.42
CA TRP A 151 -8.65 6.84 -6.33
C TRP A 151 -10.06 6.41 -6.81
N LYS A 152 -10.33 5.12 -6.98
CA LYS A 152 -11.65 4.60 -7.35
C LYS A 152 -12.62 4.77 -6.18
N HIS A 153 -13.79 5.34 -6.45
CA HIS A 153 -14.85 5.57 -5.46
C HIS A 153 -14.41 6.37 -4.23
N VAL A 154 -13.49 7.33 -4.41
CA VAL A 154 -13.06 8.25 -3.36
C VAL A 154 -13.79 9.57 -3.54
N TYR A 155 -14.55 9.98 -2.52
CA TYR A 155 -15.37 11.18 -2.51
C TYR A 155 -14.95 12.09 -1.36
N LYS A 156 -14.57 13.34 -1.66
CA LYS A 156 -14.44 14.38 -0.65
C LYS A 156 -15.84 14.91 -0.36
N VAL A 157 -16.22 14.99 0.90
CA VAL A 157 -17.53 15.46 1.34
C VAL A 157 -17.36 16.57 2.38
N GLU A 158 -18.08 17.65 2.22
CA GLU A 158 -18.00 18.85 3.07
C GLU A 158 -19.19 18.95 4.06
N SER A 159 -20.22 18.10 3.85
CA SER A 159 -21.45 18.13 4.62
C SER A 159 -22.13 16.76 4.67
N ILE A 160 -23.13 16.66 5.56
CA ILE A 160 -24.00 15.47 5.68
C ILE A 160 -24.75 15.19 4.37
N ASP A 161 -25.23 16.21 3.69
CA ASP A 161 -25.98 16.06 2.43
C ASP A 161 -25.07 15.53 1.31
N GLU A 162 -23.85 16.04 1.22
CA GLU A 162 -22.85 15.54 0.28
C GLU A 162 -22.44 14.10 0.61
N PHE A 163 -22.31 13.77 1.90
CA PHE A 163 -22.06 12.40 2.32
C PHE A 163 -23.14 11.44 1.84
N PHE A 164 -24.42 11.73 2.06
CA PHE A 164 -25.49 10.83 1.64
C PHE A 164 -25.61 10.74 0.11
N THR A 165 -25.31 11.84 -0.60
CA THR A 165 -25.22 11.81 -2.06
C THR A 165 -24.13 10.85 -2.52
N ALA A 166 -22.90 11.01 -2.02
CA ALA A 166 -21.78 10.14 -2.35
C ALA A 166 -22.03 8.68 -1.92
N TYR A 167 -22.54 8.46 -0.70
CA TYR A 167 -22.87 7.13 -0.19
C TYR A 167 -23.91 6.41 -1.07
N SER A 168 -24.80 7.15 -1.72
CA SER A 168 -25.76 6.57 -2.66
C SER A 168 -25.11 5.98 -3.92
N GLU A 169 -23.92 6.47 -4.29
CA GLU A 169 -23.17 5.97 -5.45
C GLU A 169 -22.30 4.73 -5.12
N THR A 170 -22.09 4.43 -3.84
CA THR A 170 -21.17 3.33 -3.44
C THR A 170 -21.76 1.93 -3.59
N GLN A 171 -23.06 1.81 -3.75
CA GLN A 171 -23.78 0.56 -3.99
C GLN A 171 -23.48 -0.52 -2.92
N ASP A 172 -22.82 -1.60 -3.30
CA ASP A 172 -22.47 -2.75 -2.48
C ASP A 172 -21.03 -2.69 -1.91
N ILE A 173 -20.35 -1.55 -2.08
CA ILE A 173 -18.98 -1.35 -1.57
C ILE A 173 -19.03 -0.97 -0.08
N VAL A 174 -18.27 -1.67 0.74
CA VAL A 174 -18.01 -1.27 2.12
C VAL A 174 -17.04 -0.09 2.11
N MET A 175 -17.36 0.94 2.89
CA MET A 175 -16.63 2.20 2.86
C MET A 175 -16.00 2.52 4.21
N THR A 176 -15.03 3.42 4.21
CA THR A 176 -14.60 4.17 5.39
C THR A 176 -14.92 5.64 5.20
N LEU A 177 -15.41 6.29 6.26
CA LEU A 177 -15.47 7.75 6.35
C LEU A 177 -14.29 8.22 7.20
N GLN A 178 -13.42 9.02 6.61
CA GLN A 178 -12.19 9.47 7.25
C GLN A 178 -12.11 10.99 7.29
N GLU A 179 -11.70 11.55 8.44
CA GLU A 179 -11.44 12.97 8.64
C GLU A 179 -10.51 13.51 7.54
N GLY A 180 -10.87 14.62 6.94
CA GLY A 180 -10.03 15.36 6.01
C GLY A 180 -9.01 16.19 6.79
N ILE A 181 -7.74 15.85 6.70
CA ILE A 181 -6.68 16.63 7.32
C ILE A 181 -6.37 17.86 6.46
N GLU A 182 -6.65 19.05 7.00
CA GLU A 182 -6.14 20.29 6.44
C GLU A 182 -4.64 20.37 6.76
N PHE A 183 -3.80 20.22 5.75
CA PHE A 183 -2.37 20.09 5.93
C PHE A 183 -1.61 21.33 5.46
N THR A 184 -0.50 21.59 6.13
CA THR A 184 0.52 22.58 5.75
C THR A 184 1.65 21.96 4.94
N GLU A 185 1.94 20.68 5.17
CA GLU A 185 2.93 19.89 4.47
C GLU A 185 2.37 18.51 4.17
N TYR A 186 2.82 17.91 3.09
CA TYR A 186 2.43 16.56 2.72
C TYR A 186 3.64 15.79 2.19
N TYR A 187 3.78 14.55 2.61
CA TYR A 187 4.90 13.71 2.24
C TYR A 187 4.41 12.40 1.64
N ARG A 188 5.12 11.93 0.61
CA ARG A 188 5.01 10.56 0.13
C ARG A 188 6.35 9.88 0.33
N CYS A 189 6.37 8.75 1.03
CA CYS A 189 7.59 8.11 1.47
C CYS A 189 7.66 6.69 0.91
N TYR A 190 8.71 6.36 0.14
CA TYR A 190 9.03 4.96 -0.11
C TYR A 190 9.63 4.33 1.13
N CYS A 191 9.29 3.06 1.38
CA CYS A 191 9.97 2.19 2.31
C CYS A 191 10.29 0.85 1.63
N ILE A 192 11.57 0.53 1.48
CA ILE A 192 12.06 -0.68 0.81
C ILE A 192 12.84 -1.52 1.80
N GLY A 193 12.54 -2.82 1.85
CA GLY A 193 13.21 -3.78 2.75
C GLY A 193 12.99 -3.49 4.23
N LYS A 194 11.99 -2.65 4.59
CA LYS A 194 11.71 -2.22 5.98
C LYS A 194 12.89 -1.47 6.62
N LYS A 195 13.78 -0.88 5.82
CA LYS A 195 15.01 -0.22 6.29
C LYS A 195 15.43 0.99 5.48
N TYR A 196 15.11 1.04 4.20
CA TYR A 196 15.49 2.16 3.33
C TYR A 196 14.28 3.05 3.10
N VAL A 197 14.35 4.30 3.51
CA VAL A 197 13.25 5.26 3.39
C VAL A 197 13.66 6.43 2.50
N ARG A 198 12.81 6.77 1.54
CA ARG A 198 12.91 8.00 0.73
C ARG A 198 11.72 8.88 1.03
N ILE A 199 11.95 9.98 1.73
CA ILE A 199 10.93 10.98 2.06
C ILE A 199 10.91 12.02 0.95
N MET A 200 9.74 12.16 0.33
CA MET A 200 9.53 13.08 -0.78
C MET A 200 8.45 14.10 -0.40
N PRO A 201 8.78 15.41 -0.36
CA PRO A 201 7.75 16.44 -0.34
C PRO A 201 6.78 16.25 -1.51
N TYR A 202 5.49 16.34 -1.24
CA TYR A 202 4.46 15.98 -2.19
C TYR A 202 3.26 16.92 -2.07
N GLU A 203 2.72 17.39 -3.18
CA GLU A 203 1.53 18.22 -3.20
C GLU A 203 0.40 17.51 -3.99
N PRO A 204 -0.47 16.75 -3.31
CA PRO A 204 -1.51 15.97 -3.96
C PRO A 204 -2.54 16.80 -4.74
N ARG A 205 -2.66 18.12 -4.42
CA ARG A 205 -3.57 19.05 -5.11
C ARG A 205 -3.05 19.49 -6.46
N ASN A 206 -1.75 19.34 -6.72
CA ASN A 206 -1.15 19.69 -8.00
C ASN A 206 -1.52 18.66 -9.09
N PRO A 207 -1.48 19.07 -10.38
CA PRO A 207 -1.49 18.13 -11.49
C PRO A 207 -0.42 17.04 -11.32
N HIS A 208 -0.68 15.84 -11.80
CA HIS A 208 0.13 14.65 -11.53
C HIS A 208 1.64 14.86 -11.73
N HIS A 209 2.06 15.52 -12.82
CA HIS A 209 3.46 15.76 -13.16
C HIS A 209 4.18 16.81 -12.28
N LEU A 210 3.43 17.56 -11.45
CA LEU A 210 3.96 18.60 -10.55
C LEU A 210 3.89 18.20 -9.07
N ARG A 211 3.35 17.05 -8.73
CA ARG A 211 3.09 16.64 -7.33
C ARG A 211 4.35 16.54 -6.49
N TYR A 212 5.49 16.20 -7.08
CA TYR A 212 6.79 16.13 -6.39
C TYR A 212 7.58 17.46 -6.41
N GLN A 213 6.98 18.54 -6.87
CA GLN A 213 7.55 19.88 -6.85
C GLN A 213 6.89 20.72 -5.73
N ALA A 214 6.90 20.19 -4.52
CA ALA A 214 6.41 20.91 -3.35
C ALA A 214 7.40 22.01 -2.94
N GLY A 215 6.89 23.19 -2.62
CA GLY A 215 7.69 24.38 -2.32
C GLY A 215 8.26 24.44 -0.91
N PHE A 216 8.45 23.29 -0.22
CA PHE A 216 8.93 23.21 1.15
C PHE A 216 9.98 22.10 1.32
N ALA A 217 10.77 22.19 2.38
CA ALA A 217 11.74 21.17 2.77
C ALA A 217 11.43 20.69 4.21
N PRO A 218 11.49 19.37 4.48
CA PRO A 218 11.27 18.86 5.83
C PRO A 218 12.36 19.29 6.80
N THR A 219 11.99 19.49 8.07
CA THR A 219 12.98 19.68 9.14
C THR A 219 13.67 18.35 9.48
N PRO A 220 14.87 18.37 10.10
CA PRO A 220 15.54 17.15 10.54
C PRO A 220 14.68 16.29 11.47
N GLU A 221 13.91 16.91 12.36
CA GLU A 221 13.00 16.23 13.29
C GLU A 221 11.85 15.54 12.54
N MET A 222 11.30 16.20 11.50
CA MET A 222 10.26 15.61 10.66
C MET A 222 10.82 14.43 9.87
N LEU A 223 12.03 14.55 9.31
CA LEU A 223 12.69 13.45 8.60
C LEU A 223 12.84 12.21 9.50
N THR A 224 13.37 12.39 10.71
CA THR A 224 13.55 11.29 11.67
C THR A 224 12.21 10.62 12.01
N ARG A 225 11.19 11.43 12.29
CA ARG A 225 9.86 10.92 12.66
C ARG A 225 9.19 10.15 11.52
N LEU A 226 9.26 10.67 10.30
CA LEU A 226 8.68 10.00 9.12
C LEU A 226 9.41 8.69 8.81
N GLU A 227 10.74 8.66 8.95
CA GLU A 227 11.54 7.45 8.77
C GLU A 227 11.15 6.37 9.79
N GLU A 228 11.06 6.71 11.07
CA GLU A 228 10.63 5.80 12.14
C GLU A 228 9.23 5.25 11.87
N TYR A 229 8.27 6.10 11.49
CA TYR A 229 6.91 5.67 11.18
C TYR A 229 6.86 4.74 9.97
N CYS A 230 7.59 5.06 8.89
CA CYS A 230 7.66 4.22 7.69
C CYS A 230 8.21 2.82 8.01
N ILE A 231 9.34 2.74 8.71
CA ILE A 231 9.96 1.47 9.09
C ILE A 231 9.04 0.68 10.01
N ARG A 232 8.42 1.33 10.99
CA ARG A 232 7.50 0.69 11.94
C ARG A 232 6.27 0.13 11.25
N ILE A 233 5.59 0.91 10.41
CA ILE A 233 4.42 0.48 9.63
C ILE A 233 4.79 -0.72 8.75
N CYS A 234 5.84 -0.61 7.96
CA CYS A 234 6.24 -1.68 7.04
C CYS A 234 6.70 -2.95 7.76
N THR A 235 7.37 -2.81 8.92
CA THR A 235 7.77 -3.97 9.74
C THR A 235 6.56 -4.66 10.35
N MET A 236 5.66 -3.89 10.94
CA MET A 236 4.45 -4.36 11.59
C MET A 236 3.50 -5.07 10.62
N LEU A 237 3.31 -4.50 9.43
CA LEU A 237 2.41 -5.01 8.40
C LEU A 237 3.09 -5.94 7.38
N GLY A 238 4.41 -6.15 7.48
CA GLY A 238 5.12 -7.11 6.65
C GLY A 238 5.44 -6.63 5.23
N TYR A 239 5.28 -5.34 4.92
CA TYR A 239 5.54 -4.80 3.59
C TYR A 239 7.03 -4.53 3.35
N GLU A 240 7.53 -5.04 2.25
CA GLU A 240 8.95 -4.92 1.87
C GLU A 240 9.16 -3.95 0.71
N PHE A 241 8.11 -3.53 0.02
CA PHE A 241 8.11 -2.46 -0.97
C PHE A 241 6.79 -1.70 -0.88
N ASN A 242 6.82 -0.49 -0.33
CA ASN A 242 5.62 0.28 -0.02
C ASN A 242 5.83 1.78 -0.25
N THR A 243 4.73 2.52 -0.42
CA THR A 243 4.68 3.96 -0.21
C THR A 243 3.68 4.30 0.88
N ILE A 244 4.02 5.32 1.66
CA ILE A 244 3.21 5.82 2.76
C ILE A 244 3.03 7.32 2.57
N GLU A 245 1.80 7.78 2.70
CA GLU A 245 1.45 9.19 2.58
C GLU A 245 1.13 9.79 3.95
N PHE A 246 1.73 10.94 4.25
CA PHE A 246 1.52 11.68 5.48
C PHE A 246 1.07 13.11 5.19
N ALA A 247 -0.05 13.51 5.80
CA ALA A 247 -0.50 14.89 5.86
C ALA A 247 -0.10 15.50 7.21
N VAL A 248 0.53 16.67 7.20
CA VAL A 248 1.00 17.31 8.42
C VAL A 248 0.07 18.45 8.83
N ARG A 249 -0.48 18.35 10.05
CA ARG A 249 -1.25 19.40 10.69
C ARG A 249 -0.64 19.68 12.07
N ASP A 250 -0.36 20.95 12.37
CA ASP A 250 0.24 21.38 13.63
C ASP A 250 1.56 20.66 13.97
N GLY A 251 2.38 20.37 12.96
CA GLY A 251 3.65 19.64 13.11
C GLY A 251 3.50 18.14 13.37
N ILE A 252 2.28 17.60 13.30
CA ILE A 252 1.98 16.17 13.51
C ILE A 252 1.71 15.52 12.14
N PRO A 253 2.52 14.53 11.72
CA PRO A 253 2.28 13.78 10.50
C PRO A 253 1.24 12.67 10.73
N TYR A 254 0.09 12.79 10.09
CA TYR A 254 -0.97 11.80 10.08
C TYR A 254 -0.80 10.85 8.89
N ALA A 255 -0.73 9.56 9.13
CA ALA A 255 -0.68 8.55 8.06
C ALA A 255 -2.05 8.44 7.38
N ILE A 256 -2.09 8.83 6.08
CA ILE A 256 -3.34 8.95 5.31
C ILE A 256 -3.60 7.71 4.46
N ASP A 257 -2.59 7.26 3.70
CA ASP A 257 -2.64 6.06 2.87
C ASP A 257 -1.27 5.39 2.89
N TYR A 258 -1.21 4.13 3.28
CA TYR A 258 0.08 3.51 3.55
C TYR A 258 0.16 2.01 3.28
N MET A 259 -0.82 1.49 2.55
CA MET A 259 -0.77 0.11 2.08
C MET A 259 -0.86 0.11 0.56
N ASN A 260 0.29 0.18 -0.08
CA ASN A 260 0.39 0.18 -1.51
C ASN A 260 1.30 -0.98 -1.96
N PRO A 261 0.72 -2.11 -2.41
CA PRO A 261 1.49 -3.31 -2.75
C PRO A 261 2.36 -3.14 -4.00
N ALA A 262 1.97 -2.24 -4.90
CA ALA A 262 2.70 -1.93 -6.12
C ALA A 262 2.78 -0.40 -6.32
N PRO A 263 3.55 0.32 -5.44
CA PRO A 263 3.62 1.77 -5.51
C PRO A 263 4.15 2.23 -6.86
N ASP A 264 3.55 3.31 -7.38
CA ASP A 264 4.00 3.93 -8.61
C ASP A 264 5.48 4.28 -8.54
N ALA A 265 6.25 3.78 -9.50
CA ALA A 265 7.68 4.00 -9.66
C ALA A 265 8.03 4.38 -11.11
N GLU A 266 7.04 4.82 -11.92
CA GLU A 266 7.28 5.24 -13.28
C GLU A 266 8.09 6.53 -13.33
N ARG A 267 9.13 6.57 -14.19
CA ARG A 267 10.08 7.68 -14.32
C ARG A 267 9.40 9.02 -14.53
N THR A 268 8.39 9.04 -15.39
CA THR A 268 7.61 10.26 -15.71
C THR A 268 6.73 10.73 -14.56
N SER A 269 6.37 9.83 -13.65
CA SER A 269 5.54 10.12 -12.50
C SER A 269 6.36 10.63 -11.32
N VAL A 270 7.38 9.86 -10.91
CA VAL A 270 8.11 10.13 -9.65
C VAL A 270 9.31 11.06 -9.84
N GLN A 271 9.63 11.46 -11.07
CA GLN A 271 10.80 12.26 -11.48
C GLN A 271 12.12 11.49 -11.35
N GLU A 272 13.16 11.99 -12.03
CA GLU A 272 14.42 11.26 -12.23
C GLU A 272 15.14 10.90 -10.94
N ASP A 273 15.30 11.83 -10.01
CA ASP A 273 16.04 11.61 -8.77
C ASP A 273 15.38 10.53 -7.89
N ASN A 274 14.04 10.57 -7.80
CA ASN A 274 13.28 9.57 -7.04
C ASN A 274 13.28 8.23 -7.78
N PHE A 275 13.17 8.26 -9.11
CA PHE A 275 13.28 7.07 -9.96
C PHE A 275 14.63 6.36 -9.76
N GLN A 276 15.73 7.08 -9.84
CA GLN A 276 17.06 6.52 -9.65
C GLN A 276 17.26 5.95 -8.25
N TRP A 277 16.71 6.61 -7.24
CA TRP A 277 16.79 6.11 -5.88
C TRP A 277 16.00 4.80 -5.72
N VAL A 278 14.74 4.77 -6.16
CA VAL A 278 13.91 3.57 -6.02
C VAL A 278 14.47 2.40 -6.86
N LEU A 279 14.97 2.69 -8.05
CA LEU A 279 15.60 1.70 -8.93
C LEU A 279 16.81 1.02 -8.26
N LYS A 280 17.78 1.83 -7.82
CA LYS A 280 19.03 1.32 -7.23
C LYS A 280 18.77 0.60 -5.90
N THR A 281 17.94 1.19 -5.04
CA THR A 281 17.63 0.62 -3.74
C THR A 281 16.85 -0.69 -3.86
N THR A 282 15.91 -0.79 -4.83
CA THR A 282 15.20 -2.03 -5.09
C THR A 282 16.12 -3.09 -5.65
N ALA A 283 17.02 -2.73 -6.56
CA ALA A 283 18.02 -3.67 -7.10
C ALA A 283 18.92 -4.23 -5.99
N ASP A 284 19.45 -3.37 -5.11
CA ASP A 284 20.26 -3.79 -3.95
C ASP A 284 19.49 -4.78 -3.07
N TYR A 285 18.24 -4.42 -2.74
CA TYR A 285 17.41 -5.24 -1.87
C TYR A 285 17.06 -6.61 -2.48
N LEU A 286 16.67 -6.66 -3.75
CA LEU A 286 16.34 -7.92 -4.41
C LEU A 286 17.57 -8.83 -4.59
N ILE A 287 18.74 -8.26 -4.87
CA ILE A 287 20.01 -9.00 -4.92
C ILE A 287 20.33 -9.58 -3.56
N GLU A 288 20.23 -8.79 -2.48
CA GLU A 288 20.42 -9.27 -1.11
C GLU A 288 19.49 -10.45 -0.79
N LEU A 289 18.19 -10.34 -1.10
CA LEU A 289 17.24 -11.41 -0.89
C LEU A 289 17.58 -12.69 -1.69
N ALA A 290 17.96 -12.53 -2.95
CA ALA A 290 18.33 -13.67 -3.79
C ALA A 290 19.59 -14.38 -3.25
N GLN A 291 20.57 -13.64 -2.75
CA GLN A 291 21.78 -14.19 -2.12
C GLN A 291 21.49 -14.92 -0.83
N GLN A 292 20.50 -14.46 -0.02
CA GLN A 292 20.03 -15.17 1.18
C GLN A 292 19.33 -16.51 0.86
N GLY A 293 18.82 -16.65 -0.37
CA GLY A 293 18.16 -17.84 -0.87
C GLY A 293 16.69 -17.94 -0.47
N ARG A 294 16.10 -19.07 -0.84
CA ARG A 294 14.67 -19.34 -0.63
C ARG A 294 14.33 -19.47 0.85
N LYS A 295 13.15 -18.98 1.22
CA LYS A 295 12.63 -19.05 2.58
C LYS A 295 11.09 -19.03 2.57
N VAL A 296 10.47 -19.98 3.22
CA VAL A 296 9.02 -19.97 3.44
C VAL A 296 8.65 -18.78 4.34
N PRO A 297 7.57 -18.04 4.04
CA PRO A 297 7.12 -16.93 4.88
C PRO A 297 6.89 -17.39 6.33
N SER A 298 7.34 -16.56 7.27
CA SER A 298 7.07 -16.76 8.71
C SER A 298 5.78 -16.03 9.11
N GLU A 299 5.40 -16.17 10.38
CA GLU A 299 4.19 -15.60 10.99
C GLU A 299 4.04 -14.09 10.81
N TYR A 300 2.82 -13.62 10.99
CA TYR A 300 2.46 -12.20 10.98
C TYR A 300 3.10 -11.46 12.16
N ALA A 301 3.75 -10.35 11.89
CA ALA A 301 4.52 -9.62 12.89
C ALA A 301 3.68 -8.65 13.74
N TRP A 302 2.54 -8.15 13.24
CA TRP A 302 1.78 -7.08 13.89
C TRP A 302 1.36 -7.40 15.34
N SER A 303 1.04 -8.64 15.65
CA SER A 303 0.63 -9.05 17.01
C SER A 303 1.72 -8.84 18.06
N SER A 304 2.98 -8.77 17.68
CA SER A 304 4.10 -8.47 18.60
C SER A 304 4.22 -6.98 18.94
N PHE A 305 3.60 -6.09 18.18
CA PHE A 305 3.61 -4.64 18.39
C PHE A 305 2.45 -4.15 19.27
N VAL A 306 1.40 -4.98 19.40
CA VAL A 306 0.20 -4.66 20.18
C VAL A 306 0.28 -5.42 21.49
N LYS A 307 0.50 -4.68 22.61
CA LYS A 307 0.55 -5.23 23.95
C LYS A 307 -0.73 -4.87 24.71
#